data_3642bd210894b556fb5b055967565ff4
#
_entry.id   3642bd210894b556fb5b055967565ff4
#
_cell.length_a   1.000
_cell.length_b   1.000
_cell.length_c   1.000
_cell.angle_alpha   90.00
_cell.angle_beta   90.00
_cell.angle_gamma   90.00
#
_symmetry.space_group_name_H-M   'P 1'
#
loop_
_entity.id
_entity.type
_entity.pdbx_description
1 polymer ?
#
loop_
_entity_poly.entity_id
_entity_poly.type
_entity_poly.pdbx_seq_one_letter_code
_entity_poly.pdbx_strand_id
1 'polypeptide(L)'
;MASSLLPVVALILVSGIGVQLLARRIRIPSVVFYLALGLLLGPEALGFVTVDTFGDGLETVVGLSVAIIVFDGAFALQFDRIREASTTSLRLVTIGAAVMFLGTAGAVRVLEGASWEISLVVGALLVATGPTVITPILEVVRVRDHVAAALETEGIINDVSAAIAAVVIFETMLLDDIGISGTLLAFVERAGVGIAAGLLATGLIYFLLRYELTPEGGPQTARFLVFSAAIGSFALAEAVAAEAGIAAAATAGVALGNLELPHRETIEEFARDATLIVLAFVFVSLAALIDVGAIVQLGVGGIVLVAVVVLLLRPLVAWIATVGVRQFNPSERLFLAAIGPRGIIPASVATLFAIELATAGNQAASQTLLGTVFVVIAATDALEAGLARQIGDALGVTPMRTIIVGGGRVGLALATRLEQRGEFVVLIEEDEKQKQAAREAGVTVFDGDGTESDTLRAAGIDEAKIVVAVTEDDNVNLLVCQTARTKFGVEDVYARVNDPQNMAAFEALSVTAVDAPMSTAFAIDNEIERPELANWMYDASDGHDIQEIEMTAEELVGKSVREVNDRIPGGCLIAEIGQNEEAHVPDPDEVLEYGDHLTFLGDAAAVAEAVKRFHPRR
;
A
#
# COMPACT_ATOMS: atom_id res chain seq x y z
N MET A 1 -35.02 -17.78 23.20
CA MET A 1 -34.26 -16.82 22.38
C MET A 1 -32.73 -17.04 22.44
N ALA A 2 -32.11 -17.41 23.54
CA ALA A 2 -30.66 -17.67 23.56
C ALA A 2 -30.15 -18.85 22.71
N SER A 3 -31.04 -19.72 22.22
CA SER A 3 -30.67 -20.93 21.45
C SER A 3 -30.35 -20.67 19.96
N SER A 4 -30.66 -19.48 19.43
CA SER A 4 -30.42 -19.13 18.02
C SER A 4 -29.16 -18.32 17.77
N LEU A 5 -28.69 -17.55 18.76
CA LEU A 5 -27.52 -16.67 18.62
C LEU A 5 -26.22 -17.45 18.38
N LEU A 6 -25.96 -18.49 19.19
CA LEU A 6 -24.72 -19.27 19.11
C LEU A 6 -24.50 -19.94 17.74
N PRO A 7 -25.50 -20.64 17.15
CA PRO A 7 -25.35 -21.20 15.81
C PRO A 7 -25.08 -20.18 14.73
N VAL A 8 -25.70 -18.98 14.81
CA VAL A 8 -25.53 -17.91 13.81
C VAL A 8 -24.15 -17.29 13.92
N VAL A 9 -23.69 -16.97 15.12
CA VAL A 9 -22.32 -16.47 15.34
C VAL A 9 -21.29 -17.49 14.86
N ALA A 10 -21.49 -18.77 15.19
CA ALA A 10 -20.61 -19.84 14.71
C ALA A 10 -20.63 -19.95 13.17
N LEU A 11 -21.79 -19.86 12.54
CA LEU A 11 -21.93 -19.89 11.08
C LEU A 11 -21.18 -18.73 10.44
N ILE A 12 -21.33 -17.51 10.94
CA ILE A 12 -20.64 -16.32 10.44
C ILE A 12 -19.12 -16.49 10.55
N LEU A 13 -18.62 -16.89 11.71
CA LEU A 13 -17.18 -17.05 11.94
C LEU A 13 -16.58 -18.16 11.07
N VAL A 14 -17.19 -19.33 11.01
CA VAL A 14 -16.68 -20.47 10.24
C VAL A 14 -16.72 -20.16 8.73
N SER A 15 -17.84 -19.64 8.24
CA SER A 15 -17.95 -19.26 6.83
C SER A 15 -17.05 -18.06 6.48
N GLY A 16 -16.88 -17.10 7.38
CA GLY A 16 -15.96 -15.99 7.25
C GLY A 16 -14.50 -16.44 7.10
N ILE A 17 -14.04 -17.37 7.93
CA ILE A 17 -12.70 -17.98 7.81
C ILE A 17 -12.57 -18.72 6.46
N GLY A 18 -13.60 -19.48 6.06
CA GLY A 18 -13.61 -20.17 4.77
C GLY A 18 -13.47 -19.21 3.59
N VAL A 19 -14.20 -18.12 3.63
CA VAL A 19 -14.13 -17.03 2.63
C VAL A 19 -12.76 -16.35 2.62
N GLN A 20 -12.16 -16.12 3.76
CA GLN A 20 -10.80 -15.55 3.85
C GLN A 20 -9.75 -16.46 3.18
N LEU A 21 -9.84 -17.76 3.39
CA LEU A 21 -8.95 -18.72 2.72
C LEU A 21 -9.14 -18.71 1.20
N LEU A 22 -10.39 -18.58 0.73
CA LEU A 22 -10.72 -18.45 -0.68
C LEU A 22 -10.16 -17.13 -1.27
N ALA A 23 -10.34 -16.02 -0.56
CA ALA A 23 -9.86 -14.70 -0.96
C ALA A 23 -8.34 -14.68 -1.15
N ARG A 24 -7.59 -15.27 -0.21
CA ARG A 24 -6.13 -15.44 -0.33
C ARG A 24 -5.72 -16.25 -1.55
N ARG A 25 -6.47 -17.31 -1.87
CA ARG A 25 -6.18 -18.18 -3.03
C ARG A 25 -6.43 -17.46 -4.35
N ILE A 26 -7.44 -16.60 -4.43
CA ILE A 26 -7.83 -15.86 -5.64
C ILE A 26 -7.09 -14.52 -5.74
N ARG A 27 -6.42 -14.09 -4.65
CA ARG A 27 -5.72 -12.80 -4.54
C ARG A 27 -6.66 -11.60 -4.71
N ILE A 28 -7.85 -11.69 -4.13
CA ILE A 28 -8.84 -10.59 -4.06
C ILE A 28 -9.04 -10.26 -2.58
N PRO A 29 -9.21 -8.98 -2.21
CA PRO A 29 -9.47 -8.58 -0.82
C PRO A 29 -10.66 -9.33 -0.22
N SER A 30 -10.48 -9.85 1.01
CA SER A 30 -11.50 -10.66 1.70
C SER A 30 -12.81 -9.91 1.98
N VAL A 31 -12.74 -8.58 2.06
CA VAL A 31 -13.91 -7.71 2.30
C VAL A 31 -15.01 -7.92 1.25
N VAL A 32 -14.66 -7.99 -0.02
CA VAL A 32 -15.62 -8.24 -1.11
C VAL A 32 -16.39 -9.54 -0.89
N PHE A 33 -15.69 -10.57 -0.45
CA PHE A 33 -16.30 -11.87 -0.17
C PHE A 33 -17.11 -11.89 1.12
N TYR A 34 -16.69 -11.14 2.16
CA TYR A 34 -17.49 -10.99 3.38
C TYR A 34 -18.82 -10.30 3.10
N LEU A 35 -18.80 -9.24 2.29
CA LEU A 35 -20.02 -8.54 1.88
C LEU A 35 -20.94 -9.45 1.06
N ALA A 36 -20.39 -10.20 0.10
CA ALA A 36 -21.16 -11.18 -0.69
C ALA A 36 -21.74 -12.29 0.20
N LEU A 37 -20.96 -12.80 1.15
CA LEU A 37 -21.41 -13.81 2.11
C LEU A 37 -22.54 -13.27 3.02
N GLY A 38 -22.42 -12.04 3.50
CA GLY A 38 -23.43 -11.40 4.33
C GLY A 38 -24.75 -11.23 3.58
N LEU A 39 -24.72 -10.74 2.35
CA LEU A 39 -25.92 -10.66 1.49
C LEU A 39 -26.54 -12.06 1.27
N LEU A 40 -25.72 -13.09 1.08
CA LEU A 40 -26.19 -14.46 0.92
C LEU A 40 -26.85 -15.01 2.19
N LEU A 41 -26.28 -14.74 3.36
CA LEU A 41 -26.82 -15.21 4.64
C LEU A 41 -27.96 -14.35 5.18
N GLY A 42 -28.12 -13.14 4.65
CA GLY A 42 -29.12 -12.16 5.06
C GLY A 42 -30.55 -12.52 4.67
N PRO A 43 -31.53 -11.69 5.09
CA PRO A 43 -32.95 -11.92 4.89
C PRO A 43 -33.36 -11.99 3.42
N GLU A 44 -32.65 -11.31 2.54
CA GLU A 44 -32.95 -11.25 1.11
C GLU A 44 -32.63 -12.54 0.34
N ALA A 45 -31.78 -13.44 0.90
CA ALA A 45 -31.41 -14.68 0.25
C ALA A 45 -31.74 -15.91 1.13
N LEU A 46 -30.86 -16.29 2.05
CA LEU A 46 -31.05 -17.50 2.88
C LEU A 46 -31.82 -17.25 4.18
N GLY A 47 -31.85 -16.02 4.68
CA GLY A 47 -32.57 -15.63 5.89
C GLY A 47 -32.01 -16.22 7.20
N PHE A 48 -30.75 -16.67 7.23
CA PHE A 48 -30.11 -17.20 8.43
C PHE A 48 -29.70 -16.11 9.42
N VAL A 49 -29.36 -14.94 8.92
CA VAL A 49 -28.87 -13.80 9.70
C VAL A 49 -29.88 -12.67 9.57
N THR A 50 -30.59 -12.36 10.66
CA THR A 50 -31.60 -11.29 10.72
C THR A 50 -31.39 -10.47 11.99
N VAL A 51 -31.92 -9.25 12.06
CA VAL A 51 -31.88 -8.40 13.26
C VAL A 51 -32.45 -9.14 14.47
N ASP A 52 -33.58 -9.83 14.30
CA ASP A 52 -34.24 -10.58 15.37
C ASP A 52 -33.39 -11.72 15.94
N THR A 53 -32.43 -12.23 15.13
CA THR A 53 -31.54 -13.32 15.55
C THR A 53 -30.55 -12.87 16.62
N PHE A 54 -30.10 -11.63 16.54
CA PHE A 54 -29.15 -11.05 17.49
C PHE A 54 -29.82 -10.40 18.69
N GLY A 55 -31.05 -9.88 18.53
CA GLY A 55 -31.75 -9.12 19.56
C GLY A 55 -30.92 -7.96 20.10
N ASP A 56 -31.03 -7.65 21.38
CA ASP A 56 -30.30 -6.56 22.05
C ASP A 56 -28.77 -6.79 22.13
N GLY A 57 -28.30 -7.99 21.80
CA GLY A 57 -26.87 -8.30 21.84
C GLY A 57 -26.07 -7.77 20.64
N LEU A 58 -26.72 -7.39 19.56
CA LEU A 58 -26.06 -6.96 18.33
C LEU A 58 -25.19 -5.73 18.57
N GLU A 59 -25.76 -4.69 19.18
CA GLU A 59 -25.07 -3.43 19.49
C GLU A 59 -23.83 -3.66 20.35
N THR A 60 -23.93 -4.47 21.41
CA THR A 60 -22.81 -4.78 22.28
C THR A 60 -21.68 -5.53 21.54
N VAL A 61 -22.03 -6.52 20.72
CA VAL A 61 -21.03 -7.31 19.98
C VAL A 61 -20.38 -6.48 18.87
N VAL A 62 -21.16 -5.68 18.16
CA VAL A 62 -20.64 -4.76 17.14
C VAL A 62 -19.78 -3.69 17.79
N GLY A 63 -20.23 -3.05 18.87
CA GLY A 63 -19.47 -2.03 19.60
C GLY A 63 -18.11 -2.56 20.10
N LEU A 64 -18.10 -3.75 20.70
CA LEU A 64 -16.85 -4.41 21.12
C LEU A 64 -15.94 -4.72 19.92
N SER A 65 -16.54 -5.16 18.83
CA SER A 65 -15.83 -5.44 17.59
C SER A 65 -15.18 -4.18 17.00
N VAL A 66 -15.93 -3.07 16.96
CA VAL A 66 -15.44 -1.76 16.54
C VAL A 66 -14.29 -1.28 17.44
N ALA A 67 -14.41 -1.47 18.77
CA ALA A 67 -13.35 -1.11 19.71
C ALA A 67 -12.04 -1.84 19.43
N ILE A 68 -12.10 -3.14 19.13
CA ILE A 68 -10.92 -3.94 18.78
C ILE A 68 -10.29 -3.44 17.47
N ILE A 69 -11.11 -3.21 16.44
CA ILE A 69 -10.65 -2.74 15.14
C ILE A 69 -10.02 -1.34 15.23
N VAL A 70 -10.69 -0.43 15.95
CA VAL A 70 -10.20 0.95 16.15
C VAL A 70 -8.92 0.95 16.99
N PHE A 71 -8.84 0.11 18.03
CA PHE A 71 -7.64 -0.05 18.83
C PHE A 71 -6.45 -0.51 17.98
N ASP A 72 -6.62 -1.53 17.15
CA ASP A 72 -5.57 -2.08 16.28
C ASP A 72 -5.08 -1.02 15.28
N GLY A 73 -5.99 -0.33 14.59
CA GLY A 73 -5.65 0.79 13.72
C GLY A 73 -4.91 1.91 14.46
N ALA A 74 -5.39 2.30 15.64
CA ALA A 74 -4.78 3.32 16.48
C ALA A 74 -3.41 2.90 17.04
N PHE A 75 -3.22 1.62 17.35
CA PHE A 75 -1.95 1.05 17.81
C PHE A 75 -0.87 1.10 16.70
N ALA A 76 -1.26 0.95 15.44
CA ALA A 76 -0.38 1.08 14.29
C ALA A 76 0.07 2.54 14.04
N LEU A 77 -0.61 3.54 14.62
CA LEU A 77 -0.31 4.96 14.45
C LEU A 77 0.92 5.38 15.29
N GLN A 78 2.10 5.43 14.67
CA GLN A 78 3.36 5.80 15.30
C GLN A 78 3.74 7.25 14.98
N PHE A 79 3.97 8.08 16.02
CA PHE A 79 4.31 9.49 15.84
C PHE A 79 5.64 9.70 15.11
N ASP A 80 6.60 8.80 15.28
CA ASP A 80 7.89 8.89 14.60
C ASP A 80 7.73 8.70 13.08
N ARG A 81 6.92 7.75 12.65
CA ARG A 81 6.57 7.58 11.22
C ARG A 81 5.88 8.82 10.64
N ILE A 82 5.02 9.48 11.42
CA ILE A 82 4.37 10.72 10.98
C ILE A 82 5.38 11.86 10.82
N ARG A 83 6.36 11.96 11.71
CA ARG A 83 7.43 12.98 11.63
C ARG A 83 8.36 12.77 10.45
N GLU A 84 8.59 11.53 10.08
CA GLU A 84 9.41 11.12 8.93
C GLU A 84 8.61 11.12 7.61
N ALA A 85 7.29 11.31 7.68
CA ALA A 85 6.41 11.26 6.52
C ALA A 85 6.79 12.31 5.47
N SER A 86 6.76 11.89 4.21
CA SER A 86 7.05 12.76 3.08
C SER A 86 6.05 13.92 2.96
N THR A 87 6.44 14.98 2.27
CA THR A 87 5.53 16.10 1.97
C THR A 87 4.24 15.62 1.27
N THR A 88 4.33 14.61 0.42
CA THR A 88 3.17 14.01 -0.25
C THR A 88 2.26 13.32 0.73
N SER A 89 2.80 12.48 1.62
CA SER A 89 2.02 11.80 2.68
C SER A 89 1.31 12.82 3.57
N LEU A 90 2.02 13.86 4.02
CA LEU A 90 1.41 14.91 4.85
C LEU A 90 0.27 15.66 4.14
N ARG A 91 0.42 15.93 2.83
CA ARG A 91 -0.66 16.57 2.05
C ARG A 91 -1.84 15.65 1.83
N LEU A 92 -1.63 14.33 1.65
CA LEU A 92 -2.70 13.34 1.56
C LEU A 92 -3.55 13.31 2.84
N VAL A 93 -2.90 13.23 4.00
CA VAL A 93 -3.59 13.09 5.29
C VAL A 93 -4.14 14.42 5.86
N THR A 94 -3.79 15.56 5.30
CA THR A 94 -4.29 16.88 5.73
C THR A 94 -5.23 17.49 4.70
N ILE A 95 -4.71 18.14 3.67
CA ILE A 95 -5.50 18.82 2.64
C ILE A 95 -6.31 17.80 1.84
N GLY A 96 -5.71 16.65 1.51
CA GLY A 96 -6.38 15.56 0.81
C GLY A 96 -7.57 15.02 1.60
N ALA A 97 -7.38 14.73 2.88
CA ALA A 97 -8.44 14.29 3.78
C ALA A 97 -9.58 15.33 3.88
N ALA A 98 -9.23 16.61 4.01
CA ALA A 98 -10.24 17.69 4.06
C ALA A 98 -11.03 17.82 2.75
N VAL A 99 -10.38 17.73 1.60
CA VAL A 99 -11.03 17.74 0.27
C VAL A 99 -11.94 16.53 0.11
N MET A 100 -11.49 15.35 0.51
CA MET A 100 -12.28 14.12 0.46
C MET A 100 -13.50 14.22 1.39
N PHE A 101 -13.31 14.66 2.62
CA PHE A 101 -14.36 14.86 3.60
C PHE A 101 -15.46 15.80 3.09
N LEU A 102 -15.11 17.04 2.77
CA LEU A 102 -16.07 18.06 2.35
C LEU A 102 -16.68 17.76 0.97
N GLY A 103 -15.87 17.22 0.06
CA GLY A 103 -16.31 16.84 -1.27
C GLY A 103 -17.33 15.70 -1.23
N THR A 104 -17.07 14.66 -0.43
CA THR A 104 -18.00 13.54 -0.26
C THR A 104 -19.26 13.98 0.47
N ALA A 105 -19.14 14.76 1.56
CA ALA A 105 -20.31 15.28 2.28
C ALA A 105 -21.21 16.14 1.35
N GLY A 106 -20.60 17.02 0.55
CA GLY A 106 -21.33 17.81 -0.43
C GLY A 106 -22.01 16.96 -1.51
N ALA A 107 -21.32 15.93 -2.00
CA ALA A 107 -21.88 15.00 -2.99
C ALA A 107 -23.08 14.22 -2.43
N VAL A 108 -22.98 13.67 -1.22
CA VAL A 108 -24.08 12.96 -0.54
C VAL A 108 -25.28 13.90 -0.35
N ARG A 109 -25.03 15.13 0.11
CA ARG A 109 -26.09 16.14 0.27
C ARG A 109 -26.85 16.43 -1.01
N VAL A 110 -26.12 16.57 -2.12
CA VAL A 110 -26.70 16.99 -3.41
C VAL A 110 -27.33 15.80 -4.15
N LEU A 111 -26.69 14.63 -4.14
CA LEU A 111 -27.10 13.49 -4.95
C LEU A 111 -28.17 12.63 -4.27
N GLU A 112 -28.06 12.47 -2.95
CA GLU A 112 -28.97 11.62 -2.18
C GLU A 112 -30.00 12.43 -1.39
N GLY A 113 -29.85 13.76 -1.30
CA GLY A 113 -30.75 14.62 -0.55
C GLY A 113 -30.71 14.41 0.97
N ALA A 114 -29.68 13.71 1.48
CA ALA A 114 -29.52 13.46 2.91
C ALA A 114 -29.39 14.78 3.71
N SER A 115 -29.68 14.75 5.01
CA SER A 115 -29.41 15.88 5.89
C SER A 115 -27.93 16.25 5.94
N TRP A 116 -27.57 17.45 6.35
CA TRP A 116 -26.16 17.84 6.49
C TRP A 116 -25.42 16.98 7.51
N GLU A 117 -26.10 16.63 8.60
CA GLU A 117 -25.57 15.80 9.67
C GLU A 117 -25.14 14.44 9.13
N ILE A 118 -26.03 13.72 8.45
CA ILE A 118 -25.74 12.42 7.83
C ILE A 118 -24.69 12.58 6.74
N SER A 119 -24.76 13.64 5.93
CA SER A 119 -23.78 13.88 4.86
C SER A 119 -22.36 14.09 5.41
N LEU A 120 -22.23 14.80 6.53
CA LEU A 120 -20.93 15.01 7.21
C LEU A 120 -20.43 13.72 7.85
N VAL A 121 -21.28 12.92 8.48
CA VAL A 121 -20.88 11.60 9.01
C VAL A 121 -20.37 10.69 7.90
N VAL A 122 -21.12 10.56 6.80
CA VAL A 122 -20.70 9.78 5.62
C VAL A 122 -19.41 10.33 5.03
N GLY A 123 -19.31 11.66 4.90
CA GLY A 123 -18.10 12.33 4.43
C GLY A 123 -16.88 11.99 5.29
N ALA A 124 -17.00 12.03 6.62
CA ALA A 124 -15.94 11.67 7.54
C ALA A 124 -15.53 10.20 7.42
N LEU A 125 -16.51 9.29 7.42
CA LEU A 125 -16.25 7.86 7.28
C LEU A 125 -15.55 7.53 5.96
N LEU A 126 -15.95 8.15 4.85
CA LEU A 126 -15.38 7.86 3.54
C LEU A 126 -14.04 8.59 3.25
N VAL A 127 -13.46 9.31 4.19
CA VAL A 127 -12.05 9.74 4.13
C VAL A 127 -11.11 8.55 4.32
N ALA A 128 -11.49 7.60 5.17
CA ALA A 128 -10.62 6.50 5.56
C ALA A 128 -10.22 5.62 4.36
N THR A 129 -8.93 5.37 4.27
CA THR A 129 -8.29 4.45 3.33
C THR A 129 -7.50 3.45 4.16
N GLY A 130 -8.05 2.24 4.39
CA GLY A 130 -7.48 1.34 5.40
C GLY A 130 -6.22 0.60 4.95
N PRO A 131 -5.22 0.43 5.84
CA PRO A 131 -4.03 -0.36 5.56
C PRO A 131 -4.36 -1.82 5.26
N THR A 132 -5.43 -2.34 5.82
CA THR A 132 -5.92 -3.71 5.59
C THR A 132 -6.33 -4.01 4.15
N VAL A 133 -6.59 -2.99 3.34
CA VAL A 133 -6.88 -3.12 1.90
C VAL A 133 -5.69 -2.66 1.07
N ILE A 134 -4.98 -1.62 1.49
CA ILE A 134 -3.80 -1.09 0.78
C ILE A 134 -2.64 -2.08 0.80
N THR A 135 -2.30 -2.66 1.95
CA THR A 135 -1.18 -3.61 2.06
C THR A 135 -1.30 -4.81 1.11
N PRO A 136 -2.44 -5.52 1.03
CA PRO A 136 -2.61 -6.58 0.03
C PRO A 136 -2.49 -6.10 -1.42
N ILE A 137 -2.90 -4.86 -1.73
CA ILE A 137 -2.72 -4.28 -3.07
C ILE A 137 -1.24 -4.10 -3.37
N LEU A 138 -0.47 -3.54 -2.42
CA LEU A 138 0.96 -3.31 -2.57
C LEU A 138 1.78 -4.61 -2.61
N GLU A 139 1.30 -5.69 -2.00
CA GLU A 139 1.89 -7.03 -2.15
C GLU A 139 1.71 -7.60 -3.57
N VAL A 140 0.60 -7.28 -4.24
CA VAL A 140 0.29 -7.72 -5.61
C VAL A 140 0.89 -6.79 -6.64
N VAL A 141 0.78 -5.47 -6.43
CA VAL A 141 1.33 -4.42 -7.30
C VAL A 141 2.50 -3.78 -6.58
N ARG A 142 3.67 -4.34 -6.75
CA ARG A 142 4.88 -3.76 -6.16
C ARG A 142 5.20 -2.46 -6.87
N VAL A 143 4.98 -1.37 -6.18
CA VAL A 143 5.32 -0.02 -6.64
C VAL A 143 6.60 0.44 -5.97
N ARG A 144 7.19 1.55 -6.44
CA ARG A 144 8.38 2.13 -5.81
C ARG A 144 8.10 2.57 -4.37
N ASP A 145 9.10 2.49 -3.51
CA ASP A 145 9.00 2.71 -2.06
C ASP A 145 8.32 4.02 -1.68
N HIS A 146 8.58 5.12 -2.39
CA HIS A 146 7.94 6.41 -2.10
C HIS A 146 6.43 6.42 -2.40
N VAL A 147 5.95 5.62 -3.37
CA VAL A 147 4.53 5.47 -3.68
C VAL A 147 3.87 4.58 -2.62
N ALA A 148 4.53 3.45 -2.28
CA ALA A 148 4.07 2.55 -1.22
C ALA A 148 3.96 3.30 0.11
N ALA A 149 5.02 4.00 0.52
CA ALA A 149 5.05 4.78 1.76
C ALA A 149 3.97 5.87 1.80
N ALA A 150 3.66 6.52 0.65
CA ALA A 150 2.60 7.51 0.59
C ALA A 150 1.22 6.89 0.83
N LEU A 151 0.90 5.75 0.19
CA LEU A 151 -0.37 5.03 0.35
C LEU A 151 -0.51 4.42 1.74
N GLU A 152 0.55 3.80 2.28
CA GLU A 152 0.53 3.21 3.63
C GLU A 152 0.33 4.27 4.71
N THR A 153 1.06 5.40 4.61
CA THR A 153 0.92 6.52 5.54
C THR A 153 -0.49 7.10 5.47
N GLU A 154 -1.03 7.29 4.26
CA GLU A 154 -2.41 7.73 4.06
C GLU A 154 -3.37 6.75 4.72
N GLY A 155 -3.22 5.45 4.45
CA GLY A 155 -4.08 4.41 5.00
C GLY A 155 -4.11 4.37 6.52
N ILE A 156 -2.95 4.41 7.16
CA ILE A 156 -2.85 4.34 8.63
C ILE A 156 -3.45 5.59 9.29
N ILE A 157 -3.11 6.78 8.80
CA ILE A 157 -3.52 8.03 9.46
C ILE A 157 -4.99 8.34 9.18
N ASN A 158 -5.43 8.20 7.93
CA ASN A 158 -6.81 8.54 7.56
C ASN A 158 -7.82 7.58 8.17
N ASP A 159 -7.48 6.30 8.32
CA ASP A 159 -8.39 5.31 8.89
C ASP A 159 -8.79 5.66 10.34
N VAL A 160 -7.80 5.99 11.17
CA VAL A 160 -8.01 6.38 12.56
C VAL A 160 -8.63 7.78 12.68
N SER A 161 -8.10 8.76 11.95
CA SER A 161 -8.58 10.15 12.04
C SER A 161 -10.01 10.30 11.52
N ALA A 162 -10.37 9.55 10.49
CA ALA A 162 -11.73 9.51 9.94
C ALA A 162 -12.73 8.91 10.94
N ALA A 163 -12.35 7.82 11.63
CA ALA A 163 -13.19 7.22 12.66
C ALA A 163 -13.46 8.21 13.80
N ILE A 164 -12.40 8.85 14.31
CA ILE A 164 -12.54 9.85 15.38
C ILE A 164 -13.42 11.02 14.92
N ALA A 165 -13.19 11.55 13.71
CA ALA A 165 -13.99 12.63 13.17
C ALA A 165 -15.46 12.24 13.01
N ALA A 166 -15.74 11.02 12.52
CA ALA A 166 -17.09 10.51 12.35
C ALA A 166 -17.83 10.37 13.69
N VAL A 167 -17.16 9.84 14.73
CA VAL A 167 -17.70 9.75 16.09
C VAL A 167 -18.06 11.14 16.61
N VAL A 168 -17.12 12.10 16.52
CA VAL A 168 -17.32 13.48 16.97
C VAL A 168 -18.55 14.12 16.30
N ILE A 169 -18.67 13.97 14.98
CA ILE A 169 -19.79 14.55 14.21
C ILE A 169 -21.09 13.85 14.57
N PHE A 170 -21.07 12.51 14.67
CA PHE A 170 -22.25 11.72 14.98
C PHE A 170 -22.81 12.04 16.37
N GLU A 171 -21.95 12.08 17.37
CA GLU A 171 -22.35 12.44 18.73
C GLU A 171 -22.91 13.88 18.83
N THR A 172 -22.30 14.81 18.08
CA THR A 172 -22.80 16.18 18.01
C THR A 172 -24.21 16.23 17.43
N MET A 173 -24.51 15.36 16.47
CA MET A 173 -25.83 15.23 15.85
C MET A 173 -26.92 14.73 16.83
N LEU A 174 -26.57 13.77 17.71
CA LEU A 174 -27.52 13.21 18.67
C LEU A 174 -27.91 14.20 19.79
N LEU A 175 -27.16 15.30 19.95
CA LEU A 175 -27.32 16.28 21.01
C LEU A 175 -28.11 17.56 20.62
N ASP A 176 -28.82 17.53 19.49
CA ASP A 176 -29.48 18.72 18.87
C ASP A 176 -30.48 19.47 19.77
N ASP A 177 -31.00 18.84 20.81
CA ASP A 177 -32.01 19.44 21.71
C ASP A 177 -31.42 20.35 22.83
N ILE A 178 -30.08 20.41 22.98
CA ILE A 178 -29.44 21.02 24.18
C ILE A 178 -28.84 22.41 23.88
N GLY A 179 -28.81 22.83 22.62
CA GLY A 179 -28.15 24.06 22.15
C GLY A 179 -26.60 23.92 22.10
N ILE A 180 -25.93 24.77 21.33
CA ILE A 180 -24.49 24.69 21.01
C ILE A 180 -23.59 24.55 22.24
N SER A 181 -23.88 25.24 23.34
CA SER A 181 -23.07 25.16 24.58
C SER A 181 -23.25 23.85 25.33
N GLY A 182 -24.47 23.30 25.34
CA GLY A 182 -24.75 21.99 25.95
C GLY A 182 -24.14 20.85 25.17
N THR A 183 -24.25 20.89 23.84
CA THR A 183 -23.63 19.93 22.94
C THR A 183 -22.11 19.89 23.08
N LEU A 184 -21.47 21.08 23.12
CA LEU A 184 -20.02 21.16 23.31
C LEU A 184 -19.57 20.60 24.68
N LEU A 185 -20.37 20.87 25.74
CA LEU A 185 -20.05 20.37 27.09
C LEU A 185 -20.17 18.84 27.15
N ALA A 186 -21.25 18.27 26.62
CA ALA A 186 -21.46 16.83 26.57
C ALA A 186 -20.38 16.12 25.71
N PHE A 187 -19.99 16.72 24.59
CA PHE A 187 -18.88 16.21 23.78
C PHE A 187 -17.55 16.21 24.56
N VAL A 188 -17.22 17.32 25.23
CA VAL A 188 -15.98 17.41 26.04
C VAL A 188 -16.01 16.41 27.19
N GLU A 189 -17.17 16.18 27.80
CA GLU A 189 -17.36 15.18 28.87
C GLU A 189 -17.10 13.77 28.35
N ARG A 190 -17.77 13.34 27.26
CA ARG A 190 -17.62 12.01 26.65
C ARG A 190 -16.18 11.76 26.13
N ALA A 191 -15.64 12.70 25.37
CA ALA A 191 -14.27 12.64 24.89
C ALA A 191 -13.27 12.62 26.09
N GLY A 192 -13.51 13.43 27.11
CA GLY A 192 -12.69 13.46 28.32
C GLY A 192 -12.71 12.13 29.08
N VAL A 193 -13.89 11.52 29.24
CA VAL A 193 -14.03 10.19 29.86
C VAL A 193 -13.31 9.13 29.00
N GLY A 194 -13.51 9.14 27.69
CA GLY A 194 -12.83 8.22 26.77
C GLY A 194 -11.32 8.34 26.84
N ILE A 195 -10.77 9.55 26.75
CA ILE A 195 -9.33 9.79 26.87
C ILE A 195 -8.81 9.36 28.25
N ALA A 196 -9.50 9.69 29.32
CA ALA A 196 -9.07 9.31 30.66
C ALA A 196 -9.07 7.79 30.86
N ALA A 197 -10.12 7.10 30.43
CA ALA A 197 -10.22 5.65 30.51
C ALA A 197 -9.13 4.96 29.65
N GLY A 198 -8.89 5.44 28.42
CA GLY A 198 -7.84 4.94 27.55
C GLY A 198 -6.44 5.12 28.14
N LEU A 199 -6.14 6.28 28.69
CA LEU A 199 -4.85 6.54 29.38
C LEU A 199 -4.69 5.73 30.66
N LEU A 200 -5.75 5.54 31.43
CA LEU A 200 -5.72 4.69 32.63
C LEU A 200 -5.45 3.23 32.27
N ALA A 201 -6.13 2.71 31.26
CA ALA A 201 -5.87 1.35 30.76
C ALA A 201 -4.43 1.22 30.26
N THR A 202 -3.95 2.18 29.48
CA THR A 202 -2.55 2.24 29.01
C THR A 202 -1.57 2.21 30.17
N GLY A 203 -1.75 3.08 31.16
CA GLY A 203 -0.86 3.17 32.32
C GLY A 203 -0.82 1.87 33.12
N LEU A 204 -1.98 1.24 33.33
CA LEU A 204 -2.09 -0.05 34.03
C LEU A 204 -1.36 -1.16 33.27
N ILE A 205 -1.64 -1.29 31.97
CA ILE A 205 -1.03 -2.34 31.13
C ILE A 205 0.47 -2.13 30.98
N TYR A 206 0.91 -0.89 30.75
CA TYR A 206 2.33 -0.56 30.69
C TYR A 206 3.06 -0.88 31.99
N PHE A 207 2.45 -0.53 33.15
CA PHE A 207 3.00 -0.88 34.46
C PHE A 207 3.12 -2.39 34.66
N LEU A 208 2.07 -3.16 34.33
CA LEU A 208 2.08 -4.61 34.43
C LEU A 208 3.16 -5.24 33.52
N LEU A 209 3.28 -4.76 32.29
CA LEU A 209 4.29 -5.26 31.35
C LEU A 209 5.73 -4.96 31.80
N ARG A 210 5.95 -3.81 32.44
CA ARG A 210 7.30 -3.36 32.80
C ARG A 210 7.78 -3.88 34.15
N TYR A 211 6.90 -4.00 35.14
CA TYR A 211 7.29 -4.24 36.53
C TYR A 211 6.89 -5.60 37.09
N GLU A 212 5.80 -6.20 36.66
CA GLU A 212 5.27 -7.43 37.25
C GLU A 212 5.53 -8.71 36.43
N LEU A 213 5.71 -8.60 35.13
CA LEU A 213 5.70 -9.72 34.20
C LEU A 213 7.02 -10.01 33.48
N THR A 214 8.07 -9.36 33.87
CA THR A 214 9.44 -9.63 33.42
C THR A 214 10.22 -10.35 34.51
N PRO A 215 10.74 -11.54 34.40
CA PRO A 215 11.39 -12.18 33.28
C PRO A 215 10.73 -13.49 32.80
N GLU A 216 9.61 -13.92 33.38
CA GLU A 216 8.95 -15.21 33.07
C GLU A 216 7.65 -15.07 32.28
N GLY A 217 7.10 -13.88 32.12
CA GLY A 217 5.92 -13.58 31.31
C GLY A 217 6.26 -13.59 29.84
N GLY A 218 6.10 -14.74 29.19
CA GLY A 218 6.41 -14.91 27.77
C GLY A 218 5.56 -14.02 26.83
N PRO A 219 5.85 -14.02 25.53
CA PRO A 219 5.16 -13.21 24.50
C PRO A 219 3.64 -13.33 24.55
N GLN A 220 3.10 -14.47 25.00
CA GLN A 220 1.66 -14.70 25.15
C GLN A 220 0.98 -13.77 26.16
N THR A 221 1.63 -13.52 27.31
CA THR A 221 1.09 -12.64 28.35
C THR A 221 1.02 -11.20 27.86
N ALA A 222 2.05 -10.75 27.15
CA ALA A 222 2.08 -9.40 26.58
C ALA A 222 0.93 -9.17 25.59
N ARG A 223 0.66 -10.14 24.68
CA ARG A 223 -0.47 -10.08 23.73
C ARG A 223 -1.81 -9.94 24.42
N PHE A 224 -2.10 -10.80 25.40
CA PHE A 224 -3.39 -10.79 26.09
C PHE A 224 -3.58 -9.53 26.93
N LEU A 225 -2.52 -9.01 27.56
CA LEU A 225 -2.59 -7.77 28.32
C LEU A 225 -2.91 -6.58 27.42
N VAL A 226 -2.17 -6.41 26.31
CA VAL A 226 -2.43 -5.31 25.37
C VAL A 226 -3.81 -5.43 24.74
N PHE A 227 -4.24 -6.63 24.38
CA PHE A 227 -5.60 -6.86 23.87
C PHE A 227 -6.68 -6.58 24.94
N SER A 228 -6.40 -6.89 26.20
CA SER A 228 -7.31 -6.54 27.30
C SER A 228 -7.45 -5.03 27.51
N ALA A 229 -6.45 -4.23 27.10
CA ALA A 229 -6.56 -2.77 27.11
C ALA A 229 -7.64 -2.27 26.16
N ALA A 230 -7.76 -2.85 24.96
CA ALA A 230 -8.80 -2.49 23.99
C ALA A 230 -10.20 -2.71 24.58
N ILE A 231 -10.44 -3.92 25.07
CA ILE A 231 -11.74 -4.31 25.63
C ILE A 231 -12.03 -3.57 26.94
N GLY A 232 -11.05 -3.52 27.83
CA GLY A 232 -11.18 -2.91 29.16
C GLY A 232 -11.37 -1.41 29.13
N SER A 233 -10.64 -0.69 28.26
CA SER A 233 -10.82 0.76 28.10
C SER A 233 -12.20 1.10 27.51
N PHE A 234 -12.64 0.35 26.50
CA PHE A 234 -13.98 0.49 25.92
C PHE A 234 -15.05 0.28 26.98
N ALA A 235 -15.06 -0.88 27.66
CA ALA A 235 -16.07 -1.23 28.63
C ALA A 235 -16.08 -0.27 29.84
N LEU A 236 -14.90 0.20 30.29
CA LEU A 236 -14.81 1.15 31.39
C LEU A 236 -15.40 2.53 31.00
N ALA A 237 -15.07 3.02 29.83
CA ALA A 237 -15.58 4.30 29.36
C ALA A 237 -17.08 4.25 29.11
N GLU A 238 -17.59 3.19 28.47
CA GLU A 238 -18.99 2.97 28.19
C GLU A 238 -19.85 2.88 29.46
N ALA A 239 -19.29 2.28 30.53
CA ALA A 239 -19.96 2.20 31.83
C ALA A 239 -20.06 3.57 32.56
N VAL A 240 -19.16 4.53 32.24
CA VAL A 240 -19.14 5.88 32.86
C VAL A 240 -19.94 6.88 32.03
N ALA A 241 -19.76 6.87 30.72
CA ALA A 241 -20.46 7.72 29.79
C ALA A 241 -20.75 6.92 28.52
N ALA A 242 -22.03 6.81 28.16
CA ALA A 242 -22.43 6.14 26.93
C ALA A 242 -21.68 6.74 25.73
N GLU A 243 -21.28 5.88 24.77
CA GLU A 243 -20.58 6.24 23.53
C GLU A 243 -19.11 6.75 23.71
N ALA A 244 -18.58 6.80 24.96
CA ALA A 244 -17.17 7.14 25.19
C ALA A 244 -16.21 6.00 24.88
N GLY A 245 -16.72 4.77 24.67
CA GLY A 245 -15.93 3.56 24.53
C GLY A 245 -14.98 3.56 23.33
N ILE A 246 -15.42 4.05 22.16
CA ILE A 246 -14.59 4.10 20.94
C ILE A 246 -13.41 5.06 21.15
N ALA A 247 -13.65 6.24 21.75
CA ALA A 247 -12.62 7.20 22.06
C ALA A 247 -11.58 6.64 23.04
N ALA A 248 -12.02 5.81 23.99
CA ALA A 248 -11.14 5.13 24.94
C ALA A 248 -10.26 4.07 24.25
N ALA A 249 -10.83 3.23 23.39
CA ALA A 249 -10.09 2.23 22.63
C ALA A 249 -9.07 2.89 21.69
N ALA A 250 -9.46 3.95 20.98
CA ALA A 250 -8.56 4.73 20.12
C ALA A 250 -7.40 5.34 20.94
N THR A 251 -7.70 5.95 22.08
CA THR A 251 -6.69 6.56 22.96
C THR A 251 -5.72 5.51 23.51
N ALA A 252 -6.23 4.37 23.97
CA ALA A 252 -5.40 3.28 24.45
C ALA A 252 -4.51 2.71 23.34
N GLY A 253 -5.04 2.56 22.12
CA GLY A 253 -4.28 2.12 20.95
C GLY A 253 -3.13 3.08 20.63
N VAL A 254 -3.43 4.37 20.41
CA VAL A 254 -2.40 5.39 20.14
C VAL A 254 -1.35 5.45 21.25
N ALA A 255 -1.78 5.46 22.51
CA ALA A 255 -0.85 5.59 23.64
C ALA A 255 0.07 4.36 23.75
N LEU A 256 -0.47 3.13 23.72
CA LEU A 256 0.33 1.90 23.76
C LEU A 256 1.20 1.76 22.51
N GLY A 257 0.68 2.13 21.33
CA GLY A 257 1.40 2.08 20.06
C GLY A 257 2.64 2.97 20.01
N ASN A 258 2.69 4.03 20.84
CA ASN A 258 3.82 4.97 20.91
C ASN A 258 4.71 4.77 22.16
N LEU A 259 4.50 3.70 22.92
CA LEU A 259 5.38 3.30 24.03
C LEU A 259 6.31 2.16 23.58
N GLU A 260 7.49 2.09 24.21
CA GLU A 260 8.39 0.95 24.04
C GLU A 260 7.83 -0.25 24.81
N LEU A 261 7.24 -1.18 24.07
CA LEU A 261 6.64 -2.40 24.62
C LEU A 261 7.55 -3.62 24.39
N PRO A 262 7.70 -4.51 25.37
CA PRO A 262 8.35 -5.79 25.17
C PRO A 262 7.52 -6.65 24.19
N HIS A 263 8.19 -7.42 23.32
CA HIS A 263 7.54 -8.31 22.36
C HIS A 263 6.56 -7.63 21.39
N ARG A 264 6.87 -6.39 20.96
CA ARG A 264 6.00 -5.56 20.12
C ARG A 264 5.52 -6.28 18.87
N GLU A 265 6.41 -6.90 18.09
CA GLU A 265 6.07 -7.62 16.85
C GLU A 265 5.00 -8.68 17.10
N THR A 266 5.15 -9.43 18.18
CA THR A 266 4.22 -10.49 18.54
C THR A 266 2.84 -9.94 18.99
N ILE A 267 2.82 -8.75 19.58
CA ILE A 267 1.58 -8.04 19.93
C ILE A 267 0.87 -7.58 18.66
N GLU A 268 1.60 -6.97 17.72
CA GLU A 268 1.06 -6.51 16.43
C GLU A 268 0.49 -7.66 15.59
N GLU A 269 1.20 -8.80 15.53
CA GLU A 269 0.69 -9.99 14.84
C GLU A 269 -0.63 -10.49 15.44
N PHE A 270 -0.68 -10.60 16.77
CA PHE A 270 -1.89 -11.08 17.46
C PHE A 270 -3.07 -10.11 17.32
N ALA A 271 -2.82 -8.79 17.44
CA ALA A 271 -3.85 -7.77 17.27
C ALA A 271 -4.44 -7.86 15.85
N ARG A 272 -3.59 -7.99 14.83
CA ARG A 272 -3.99 -8.17 13.44
C ARG A 272 -4.81 -9.45 13.21
N ASP A 273 -4.39 -10.58 13.79
CA ASP A 273 -5.13 -11.84 13.69
C ASP A 273 -6.50 -11.75 14.36
N ALA A 274 -6.58 -11.14 15.53
CA ALA A 274 -7.84 -10.90 16.23
C ALA A 274 -8.76 -9.98 15.42
N THR A 275 -8.22 -8.90 14.88
CA THR A 275 -8.94 -7.96 14.01
C THR A 275 -9.52 -8.67 12.79
N LEU A 276 -8.78 -9.58 12.13
CA LEU A 276 -9.29 -10.33 10.98
C LEU A 276 -10.52 -11.19 11.31
N ILE A 277 -10.56 -11.83 12.51
CA ILE A 277 -11.71 -12.64 12.95
C ILE A 277 -12.91 -11.75 13.22
N VAL A 278 -12.71 -10.69 13.97
CA VAL A 278 -13.74 -9.71 14.32
C VAL A 278 -14.31 -9.04 13.08
N LEU A 279 -13.47 -8.76 12.13
CA LEU A 279 -13.78 -8.14 10.85
C LEU A 279 -14.71 -9.00 10.00
N ALA A 280 -14.42 -10.31 9.90
CA ALA A 280 -15.31 -11.24 9.21
C ALA A 280 -16.72 -11.18 9.83
N PHE A 281 -16.81 -11.15 11.17
CA PHE A 281 -18.08 -11.05 11.87
C PHE A 281 -18.81 -9.74 11.55
N VAL A 282 -18.13 -8.60 11.65
CA VAL A 282 -18.75 -7.27 11.42
C VAL A 282 -19.24 -7.13 9.99
N PHE A 283 -18.40 -7.47 9.00
CA PHE A 283 -18.77 -7.30 7.60
C PHE A 283 -19.90 -8.23 7.14
N VAL A 284 -19.87 -9.49 7.59
CA VAL A 284 -20.95 -10.43 7.27
C VAL A 284 -22.25 -10.00 7.94
N SER A 285 -22.19 -9.57 9.21
CA SER A 285 -23.36 -9.06 9.92
C SER A 285 -23.90 -7.78 9.28
N LEU A 286 -23.00 -6.83 8.96
CA LEU A 286 -23.34 -5.59 8.27
C LEU A 286 -24.08 -5.88 6.96
N ALA A 287 -23.47 -6.68 6.10
CA ALA A 287 -24.02 -6.97 4.78
C ALA A 287 -25.35 -7.77 4.87
N ALA A 288 -25.48 -8.63 5.90
CA ALA A 288 -26.73 -9.32 6.14
C ALA A 288 -27.86 -8.42 6.62
N LEU A 289 -27.55 -7.30 7.26
CA LEU A 289 -28.55 -6.35 7.78
C LEU A 289 -28.92 -5.26 6.76
N ILE A 290 -28.21 -5.18 5.63
CA ILE A 290 -28.52 -4.22 4.59
C ILE A 290 -29.81 -4.59 3.87
N ASP A 291 -30.72 -3.64 3.78
CA ASP A 291 -31.87 -3.72 2.89
C ASP A 291 -31.43 -3.44 1.44
N VAL A 292 -31.44 -4.49 0.63
CA VAL A 292 -31.12 -4.36 -0.81
C VAL A 292 -32.06 -3.38 -1.49
N GLY A 293 -33.33 -3.25 -1.03
CA GLY A 293 -34.27 -2.26 -1.48
C GLY A 293 -33.77 -0.82 -1.23
N ALA A 294 -33.12 -0.57 -0.09
CA ALA A 294 -32.51 0.74 0.20
C ALA A 294 -31.32 1.04 -0.73
N ILE A 295 -30.48 0.04 -1.05
CA ILE A 295 -29.41 0.21 -2.05
C ILE A 295 -30.01 0.56 -3.43
N VAL A 296 -31.06 -0.14 -3.83
CA VAL A 296 -31.75 0.15 -5.11
C VAL A 296 -32.38 1.54 -5.11
N GLN A 297 -32.86 2.02 -3.95
CA GLN A 297 -33.39 3.38 -3.80
C GLN A 297 -32.34 4.49 -3.95
N LEU A 298 -31.05 4.22 -3.61
CA LEU A 298 -29.97 5.14 -3.93
C LEU A 298 -29.84 5.35 -5.46
N GLY A 299 -30.23 4.35 -6.25
CA GLY A 299 -30.42 4.44 -7.68
C GLY A 299 -29.22 5.05 -8.42
N VAL A 300 -29.54 5.99 -9.33
CA VAL A 300 -28.51 6.72 -10.09
C VAL A 300 -27.65 7.61 -9.17
N GLY A 301 -28.21 8.12 -8.06
CA GLY A 301 -27.48 8.96 -7.09
C GLY A 301 -26.27 8.25 -6.48
N GLY A 302 -26.45 7.00 -6.04
CA GLY A 302 -25.35 6.20 -5.49
C GLY A 302 -24.27 5.89 -6.52
N ILE A 303 -24.63 5.56 -7.76
CA ILE A 303 -23.66 5.32 -8.85
C ILE A 303 -22.87 6.60 -9.16
N VAL A 304 -23.56 7.73 -9.25
CA VAL A 304 -22.91 9.04 -9.50
C VAL A 304 -22.00 9.41 -8.31
N LEU A 305 -22.41 9.12 -7.08
CA LEU A 305 -21.58 9.34 -5.91
C LEU A 305 -20.27 8.55 -5.97
N VAL A 306 -20.34 7.26 -6.28
CA VAL A 306 -19.13 6.44 -6.50
C VAL A 306 -18.26 7.04 -7.59
N ALA A 307 -18.85 7.44 -8.72
CA ALA A 307 -18.09 8.07 -9.79
C ALA A 307 -17.45 9.41 -9.36
N VAL A 308 -18.11 10.22 -8.57
CA VAL A 308 -17.56 11.46 -8.02
C VAL A 308 -16.39 11.16 -7.08
N VAL A 309 -16.54 10.19 -6.19
CA VAL A 309 -15.47 9.81 -5.23
C VAL A 309 -14.24 9.27 -5.96
N VAL A 310 -14.44 8.34 -6.90
CA VAL A 310 -13.34 7.62 -7.57
C VAL A 310 -12.74 8.45 -8.71
N LEU A 311 -13.57 9.09 -9.56
CA LEU A 311 -13.10 9.74 -10.79
C LEU A 311 -12.86 11.25 -10.65
N LEU A 312 -13.33 11.89 -9.60
CA LEU A 312 -13.15 13.32 -9.38
C LEU A 312 -12.37 13.63 -8.11
N LEU A 313 -12.87 13.19 -6.95
CA LEU A 313 -12.27 13.55 -5.67
C LEU A 313 -10.92 12.87 -5.47
N ARG A 314 -10.81 11.58 -5.75
CA ARG A 314 -9.54 10.85 -5.58
C ARG A 314 -8.42 11.38 -6.51
N PRO A 315 -8.63 11.58 -7.83
CA PRO A 315 -7.64 12.23 -8.69
C PRO A 315 -7.27 13.65 -8.25
N LEU A 316 -8.23 14.44 -7.79
CA LEU A 316 -7.98 15.78 -7.27
C LEU A 316 -7.07 15.74 -6.04
N VAL A 317 -7.33 14.84 -5.10
CA VAL A 317 -6.50 14.63 -3.90
C VAL A 317 -5.07 14.20 -4.27
N ALA A 318 -4.93 13.22 -5.15
CA ALA A 318 -3.63 12.76 -5.63
C ALA A 318 -2.84 13.88 -6.34
N TRP A 319 -3.53 14.69 -7.15
CA TRP A 319 -2.92 15.84 -7.81
C TRP A 319 -2.44 16.90 -6.80
N ILE A 320 -3.29 17.29 -5.83
CA ILE A 320 -2.92 18.26 -4.78
C ILE A 320 -1.72 17.76 -3.98
N ALA A 321 -1.70 16.48 -3.63
CA ALA A 321 -0.64 15.89 -2.84
C ALA A 321 0.70 15.85 -3.57
N THR A 322 0.69 15.59 -4.89
CA THR A 322 1.90 15.38 -5.68
C THR A 322 2.37 16.59 -6.49
N VAL A 323 1.56 17.67 -6.53
CA VAL A 323 1.94 18.89 -7.28
C VAL A 323 3.22 19.50 -6.72
N GLY A 324 4.20 19.73 -7.60
CA GLY A 324 5.52 20.28 -7.22
C GLY A 324 6.48 19.29 -6.56
N VAL A 325 6.07 18.03 -6.37
CA VAL A 325 6.96 16.98 -5.85
C VAL A 325 7.59 16.25 -7.04
N ARG A 326 8.91 16.35 -7.16
CA ARG A 326 9.67 15.82 -8.31
C ARG A 326 9.85 14.29 -8.29
N GLN A 327 9.66 13.65 -7.14
CA GLN A 327 9.83 12.20 -6.98
C GLN A 327 8.75 11.38 -7.69
N PHE A 328 7.57 11.96 -7.94
CA PHE A 328 6.46 11.28 -8.56
C PHE A 328 6.40 11.56 -10.07
N ASN A 329 6.56 10.51 -10.87
CA ASN A 329 6.33 10.57 -12.31
C ASN A 329 4.82 10.61 -12.65
N PRO A 330 4.41 10.92 -13.88
CA PRO A 330 2.99 10.98 -14.26
C PRO A 330 2.22 9.66 -14.05
N SER A 331 2.85 8.52 -14.32
CA SER A 331 2.26 7.19 -14.13
C SER A 331 2.00 6.90 -12.65
N GLU A 332 2.94 7.22 -11.77
CA GLU A 332 2.81 7.06 -10.32
C GLU A 332 1.72 7.97 -9.74
N ARG A 333 1.60 9.21 -10.24
CA ARG A 333 0.50 10.11 -9.85
C ARG A 333 -0.85 9.57 -10.27
N LEU A 334 -0.93 8.98 -11.46
CA LEU A 334 -2.16 8.37 -11.95
C LEU A 334 -2.49 7.09 -11.18
N PHE A 335 -1.48 6.31 -10.79
CA PHE A 335 -1.66 5.15 -9.92
C PHE A 335 -2.19 5.57 -8.53
N LEU A 336 -1.57 6.59 -7.91
CA LEU A 336 -2.03 7.16 -6.64
C LEU A 336 -3.47 7.70 -6.74
N ALA A 337 -3.85 8.22 -7.90
CA ALA A 337 -5.20 8.70 -8.20
C ALA A 337 -6.20 7.55 -8.42
N ALA A 338 -5.74 6.39 -8.89
CA ALA A 338 -6.58 5.23 -9.17
C ALA A 338 -6.72 4.26 -7.98
N ILE A 339 -5.83 4.35 -6.99
CA ILE A 339 -5.80 3.46 -5.83
C ILE A 339 -6.06 4.27 -4.55
N GLY A 340 -7.18 4.03 -3.94
CA GLY A 340 -7.61 4.62 -2.67
C GLY A 340 -8.83 3.88 -2.12
N PRO A 341 -8.74 2.52 -2.00
CA PRO A 341 -9.85 1.72 -1.53
C PRO A 341 -10.22 2.09 -0.10
N ARG A 342 -11.48 1.98 0.23
CA ARG A 342 -11.98 2.44 1.53
C ARG A 342 -11.68 1.44 2.63
N GLY A 343 -11.30 1.96 3.79
CA GLY A 343 -10.94 1.15 4.95
C GLY A 343 -12.11 0.41 5.58
N ILE A 344 -11.78 -0.47 6.47
CA ILE A 344 -12.70 -1.35 7.19
C ILE A 344 -13.35 -0.63 8.37
N ILE A 345 -12.60 0.25 9.03
CA ILE A 345 -13.08 1.01 10.20
C ILE A 345 -14.35 1.82 9.85
N PRO A 346 -14.44 2.50 8.70
CA PRO A 346 -15.67 3.19 8.30
C PRO A 346 -16.90 2.32 8.27
N ALA A 347 -16.80 1.11 7.73
CA ALA A 347 -17.94 0.21 7.65
C ALA A 347 -18.41 -0.24 9.03
N SER A 348 -17.46 -0.54 9.92
CA SER A 348 -17.75 -0.97 11.29
C SER A 348 -18.40 0.14 12.09
N VAL A 349 -17.86 1.35 12.02
CA VAL A 349 -18.41 2.54 12.71
C VAL A 349 -19.76 2.93 12.11
N ALA A 350 -19.93 2.89 10.77
CA ALA A 350 -21.21 3.14 10.11
C ALA A 350 -22.29 2.16 10.58
N THR A 351 -21.92 0.89 10.81
CA THR A 351 -22.86 -0.12 11.31
C THR A 351 -23.35 0.23 12.71
N LEU A 352 -22.44 0.60 13.60
CA LEU A 352 -22.81 1.02 14.95
C LEU A 352 -23.75 2.23 14.91
N PHE A 353 -23.40 3.27 14.20
CA PHE A 353 -24.22 4.46 14.06
C PHE A 353 -25.60 4.19 13.41
N ALA A 354 -25.65 3.28 12.44
CA ALA A 354 -26.90 2.90 11.81
C ALA A 354 -27.84 2.16 12.78
N ILE A 355 -27.30 1.29 13.64
CA ILE A 355 -28.06 0.60 14.69
C ILE A 355 -28.62 1.64 15.67
N GLU A 356 -27.79 2.59 16.09
CA GLU A 356 -28.16 3.63 17.04
C GLU A 356 -29.23 4.58 16.47
N LEU A 357 -29.08 5.02 15.20
CA LEU A 357 -30.12 5.77 14.50
C LEU A 357 -31.43 5.01 14.38
N ALA A 358 -31.38 3.71 14.11
CA ALA A 358 -32.57 2.88 14.02
C ALA A 358 -33.26 2.72 15.38
N THR A 359 -32.51 2.53 16.48
CA THR A 359 -33.04 2.47 17.84
C THR A 359 -33.63 3.81 18.29
N ALA A 360 -33.05 4.92 17.86
CA ALA A 360 -33.59 6.28 18.05
C ALA A 360 -34.83 6.58 17.17
N GLY A 361 -35.28 5.63 16.34
CA GLY A 361 -36.46 5.78 15.48
C GLY A 361 -36.21 6.45 14.14
N ASN A 362 -34.95 6.78 13.79
CA ASN A 362 -34.60 7.42 12.51
C ASN A 362 -34.13 6.38 11.47
N GLN A 363 -35.06 5.49 11.09
CA GLN A 363 -34.79 4.41 10.14
C GLN A 363 -34.32 4.90 8.77
N ALA A 364 -34.83 6.04 8.30
CA ALA A 364 -34.43 6.59 6.99
C ALA A 364 -32.93 7.03 6.99
N ALA A 365 -32.49 7.73 8.04
CA ALA A 365 -31.11 8.13 8.19
C ALA A 365 -30.16 6.94 8.35
N SER A 366 -30.58 5.93 9.13
CA SER A 366 -29.85 4.66 9.28
C SER A 366 -29.62 3.98 7.94
N GLN A 367 -30.65 3.82 7.13
CA GLN A 367 -30.57 3.17 5.81
C GLN A 367 -29.74 3.98 4.81
N THR A 368 -29.86 5.31 4.80
CA THR A 368 -29.04 6.18 3.94
C THR A 368 -27.57 6.06 4.30
N LEU A 369 -27.24 6.20 5.60
CA LEU A 369 -25.86 6.07 6.08
C LEU A 369 -25.25 4.72 5.68
N LEU A 370 -25.94 3.64 6.03
CA LEU A 370 -25.46 2.28 5.81
C LEU A 370 -25.34 1.94 4.32
N GLY A 371 -26.38 2.25 3.54
CA GLY A 371 -26.43 1.97 2.11
C GLY A 371 -25.35 2.74 1.34
N THR A 372 -25.16 4.03 1.65
CA THR A 372 -24.16 4.88 0.99
C THR A 372 -22.74 4.39 1.29
N VAL A 373 -22.41 4.17 2.57
CA VAL A 373 -21.09 3.71 2.98
C VAL A 373 -20.79 2.35 2.37
N PHE A 374 -21.77 1.42 2.42
CA PHE A 374 -21.62 0.08 1.83
C PHE A 374 -21.37 0.13 0.31
N VAL A 375 -22.18 0.89 -0.44
CA VAL A 375 -22.04 0.98 -1.91
C VAL A 375 -20.69 1.53 -2.30
N VAL A 376 -20.21 2.58 -1.62
CA VAL A 376 -18.91 3.18 -1.92
C VAL A 376 -17.77 2.22 -1.57
N ILE A 377 -17.78 1.58 -0.40
CA ILE A 377 -16.75 0.59 -0.01
C ILE A 377 -16.75 -0.57 -1.00
N ALA A 378 -17.90 -1.20 -1.24
CA ALA A 378 -17.98 -2.35 -2.15
C ALA A 378 -17.51 -2.00 -3.56
N ALA A 379 -17.87 -0.81 -4.08
CA ALA A 379 -17.45 -0.37 -5.41
C ALA A 379 -15.95 -0.06 -5.47
N THR A 380 -15.40 0.67 -4.48
CA THR A 380 -13.97 1.01 -4.45
C THR A 380 -13.11 -0.23 -4.28
N ASP A 381 -13.46 -1.14 -3.37
CA ASP A 381 -12.72 -2.37 -3.16
C ASP A 381 -12.78 -3.30 -4.37
N ALA A 382 -13.95 -3.45 -5.00
CA ALA A 382 -14.09 -4.28 -6.19
C ALA A 382 -13.34 -3.69 -7.41
N LEU A 383 -13.41 -2.38 -7.62
CA LEU A 383 -12.79 -1.72 -8.77
C LEU A 383 -11.30 -1.47 -8.55
N GLU A 384 -10.94 -0.86 -7.43
CA GLU A 384 -9.58 -0.40 -7.20
C GLU A 384 -8.67 -1.55 -6.75
N ALA A 385 -9.11 -2.36 -5.78
CA ALA A 385 -8.34 -3.51 -5.34
C ALA A 385 -8.43 -4.69 -6.31
N GLY A 386 -9.60 -4.91 -6.92
CA GLY A 386 -9.79 -6.00 -7.91
C GLY A 386 -9.05 -5.78 -9.22
N LEU A 387 -8.83 -4.52 -9.64
CA LEU A 387 -8.14 -4.16 -10.88
C LEU A 387 -6.74 -3.58 -10.64
N ALA A 388 -6.25 -3.56 -9.40
CA ALA A 388 -4.98 -2.93 -9.04
C ALA A 388 -3.80 -3.39 -9.89
N ARG A 389 -3.70 -4.70 -10.15
CA ARG A 389 -2.64 -5.28 -10.98
C ARG A 389 -2.73 -4.76 -12.42
N GLN A 390 -3.92 -4.82 -13.02
CA GLN A 390 -4.13 -4.35 -14.39
C GLN A 390 -3.84 -2.84 -14.53
N ILE A 391 -4.20 -2.06 -13.50
CA ILE A 391 -3.89 -0.64 -13.43
C ILE A 391 -2.37 -0.43 -13.32
N GLY A 392 -1.70 -1.17 -12.44
CA GLY A 392 -0.26 -1.11 -12.25
C GLY A 392 0.53 -1.44 -13.52
N ASP A 393 0.15 -2.54 -14.19
CA ASP A 393 0.77 -2.99 -15.43
C ASP A 393 0.54 -1.99 -16.57
N ALA A 394 -0.71 -1.50 -16.72
CA ALA A 394 -1.06 -0.54 -17.77
C ALA A 394 -0.36 0.82 -17.61
N LEU A 395 -0.07 1.22 -16.38
CA LEU A 395 0.64 2.46 -16.06
C LEU A 395 2.16 2.29 -16.00
N GLY A 396 2.66 1.05 -16.03
CA GLY A 396 4.10 0.76 -15.91
C GLY A 396 4.71 1.22 -14.58
N VAL A 397 3.95 1.17 -13.48
CA VAL A 397 4.43 1.60 -12.15
C VAL A 397 5.10 0.48 -11.36
N THR A 398 4.97 -0.77 -11.82
CA THR A 398 5.68 -1.90 -11.24
C THR A 398 7.16 -1.81 -11.62
N PRO A 399 8.09 -1.76 -10.65
CA PRO A 399 9.51 -1.83 -10.95
C PRO A 399 9.81 -3.12 -11.70
N MET A 400 10.78 -3.06 -12.62
CA MET A 400 11.22 -4.23 -13.36
C MET A 400 11.72 -5.29 -12.38
N ARG A 401 11.15 -6.51 -12.44
CA ARG A 401 11.70 -7.62 -11.67
C ARG A 401 12.94 -8.15 -12.36
N THR A 402 14.07 -8.06 -11.66
CA THR A 402 15.33 -8.66 -12.09
C THR A 402 15.63 -9.87 -11.23
N ILE A 403 15.84 -11.03 -11.84
CA ILE A 403 16.31 -12.23 -11.15
C ILE A 403 17.80 -12.35 -11.39
N ILE A 404 18.57 -12.44 -10.30
CA ILE A 404 20.01 -12.69 -10.34
C ILE A 404 20.27 -14.07 -9.78
N VAL A 405 20.93 -14.92 -10.54
CA VAL A 405 21.36 -16.26 -10.11
C VAL A 405 22.85 -16.23 -9.79
N GLY A 406 23.17 -16.47 -8.52
CA GLY A 406 24.52 -16.42 -7.94
C GLY A 406 24.72 -15.22 -7.02
N GLY A 407 24.75 -15.47 -5.70
CA GLY A 407 24.92 -14.47 -4.63
C GLY A 407 26.38 -14.15 -4.27
N GLY A 408 27.33 -14.54 -5.13
CA GLY A 408 28.73 -14.18 -4.98
C GLY A 408 28.94 -12.66 -5.03
N ARG A 409 30.21 -12.23 -4.94
CA ARG A 409 30.55 -10.78 -4.91
C ARG A 409 29.96 -9.98 -6.07
N VAL A 410 29.94 -10.56 -7.27
CA VAL A 410 29.39 -9.88 -8.46
C VAL A 410 27.87 -9.76 -8.38
N GLY A 411 27.18 -10.86 -8.05
CA GLY A 411 25.73 -10.87 -7.94
C GLY A 411 25.23 -9.96 -6.85
N LEU A 412 25.86 -9.98 -5.68
CA LEU A 412 25.50 -9.08 -4.57
C LEU A 412 25.73 -7.61 -4.92
N ALA A 413 26.86 -7.27 -5.54
CA ALA A 413 27.17 -5.91 -5.95
C ALA A 413 26.18 -5.41 -7.02
N LEU A 414 25.83 -6.26 -7.98
CA LEU A 414 24.84 -5.93 -9.02
C LEU A 414 23.44 -5.75 -8.40
N ALA A 415 23.03 -6.67 -7.51
CA ALA A 415 21.75 -6.60 -6.82
C ALA A 415 21.62 -5.29 -6.04
N THR A 416 22.62 -4.95 -5.24
CA THR A 416 22.62 -3.70 -4.46
C THR A 416 22.52 -2.46 -5.35
N ARG A 417 23.24 -2.42 -6.49
CA ARG A 417 23.17 -1.28 -7.42
C ARG A 417 21.80 -1.14 -8.10
N LEU A 418 21.19 -2.26 -8.48
CA LEU A 418 19.87 -2.24 -9.10
C LEU A 418 18.78 -1.83 -8.09
N GLU A 419 18.86 -2.29 -6.84
CA GLU A 419 17.95 -1.85 -5.77
C GLU A 419 18.09 -0.36 -5.45
N GLN A 420 19.31 0.19 -5.44
CA GLN A 420 19.55 1.63 -5.28
C GLN A 420 18.92 2.47 -6.39
N ARG A 421 18.72 1.90 -7.59
CA ARG A 421 18.00 2.51 -8.70
C ARG A 421 16.48 2.30 -8.63
N GLY A 422 15.98 1.61 -7.59
CA GLY A 422 14.55 1.34 -7.39
C GLY A 422 14.04 0.15 -8.20
N GLU A 423 14.93 -0.74 -8.68
CA GLU A 423 14.54 -1.98 -9.33
C GLU A 423 14.27 -3.06 -8.28
N PHE A 424 13.32 -3.95 -8.57
CA PHE A 424 13.02 -5.06 -7.68
C PHE A 424 13.90 -6.27 -8.02
N VAL A 425 14.84 -6.59 -7.15
CA VAL A 425 15.81 -7.68 -7.35
C VAL A 425 15.47 -8.89 -6.47
N VAL A 426 15.49 -10.08 -7.08
CA VAL A 426 15.47 -11.36 -6.37
C VAL A 426 16.78 -12.10 -6.67
N LEU A 427 17.56 -12.32 -5.64
CA LEU A 427 18.82 -13.07 -5.72
C LEU A 427 18.56 -14.53 -5.36
N ILE A 428 18.89 -15.46 -6.27
CA ILE A 428 18.82 -16.90 -6.02
C ILE A 428 20.21 -17.41 -5.63
N GLU A 429 20.32 -18.05 -4.46
CA GLU A 429 21.59 -18.52 -3.92
C GLU A 429 21.38 -19.74 -3.01
N GLU A 430 22.30 -20.71 -3.05
CA GLU A 430 22.27 -21.91 -2.22
C GLU A 430 23.20 -21.81 -0.99
N ASP A 431 24.34 -21.10 -1.12
CA ASP A 431 25.31 -20.98 -0.05
C ASP A 431 24.80 -20.11 1.09
N GLU A 432 24.72 -20.68 2.29
CA GLU A 432 24.16 -20.01 3.47
C GLU A 432 24.90 -18.72 3.85
N LYS A 433 26.22 -18.69 3.65
CA LYS A 433 27.03 -17.51 3.97
C LYS A 433 26.77 -16.38 2.99
N GLN A 434 26.59 -16.69 1.70
CA GLN A 434 26.27 -15.69 0.68
C GLN A 434 24.84 -15.20 0.84
N LYS A 435 23.89 -16.08 1.17
CA LYS A 435 22.50 -15.69 1.52
C LYS A 435 22.46 -14.71 2.68
N GLN A 436 23.21 -15.01 3.74
CA GLN A 436 23.26 -14.14 4.91
C GLN A 436 23.82 -12.75 4.56
N ALA A 437 24.92 -12.69 3.80
CA ALA A 437 25.51 -11.42 3.36
C ALA A 437 24.54 -10.60 2.50
N ALA A 438 23.76 -11.24 1.63
CA ALA A 438 22.79 -10.57 0.79
C ALA A 438 21.58 -10.04 1.62
N ARG A 439 21.10 -10.80 2.60
CA ARG A 439 20.05 -10.35 3.53
C ARG A 439 20.51 -9.17 4.40
N GLU A 440 21.79 -9.20 4.87
CA GLU A 440 22.37 -8.08 5.62
C GLU A 440 22.51 -6.80 4.77
N ALA A 441 22.68 -6.95 3.45
CA ALA A 441 22.70 -5.85 2.49
C ALA A 441 21.29 -5.37 2.10
N GLY A 442 20.21 -6.00 2.62
CA GLY A 442 18.82 -5.63 2.32
C GLY A 442 18.24 -6.29 1.08
N VAL A 443 19.01 -7.12 0.36
CA VAL A 443 18.58 -7.77 -0.88
C VAL A 443 17.61 -8.92 -0.60
N THR A 444 16.53 -9.02 -1.39
CA THR A 444 15.60 -10.15 -1.33
C THR A 444 16.27 -11.42 -1.83
N VAL A 445 16.42 -12.43 -0.95
CA VAL A 445 17.10 -13.69 -1.27
C VAL A 445 16.11 -14.84 -1.32
N PHE A 446 16.16 -15.60 -2.42
CA PHE A 446 15.47 -16.88 -2.57
C PHE A 446 16.48 -18.03 -2.42
N ASP A 447 16.18 -18.98 -1.54
CA ASP A 447 17.02 -20.15 -1.26
C ASP A 447 16.74 -21.27 -2.26
N GLY A 448 17.73 -21.69 -3.02
CA GLY A 448 17.60 -22.80 -3.95
C GLY A 448 18.57 -22.80 -5.12
N ASP A 449 18.58 -23.92 -5.85
CA ASP A 449 19.33 -24.09 -7.08
C ASP A 449 18.68 -23.33 -8.24
N GLY A 450 19.37 -22.30 -8.74
CA GLY A 450 18.91 -21.48 -9.87
C GLY A 450 18.83 -22.23 -11.21
N THR A 451 19.35 -23.44 -11.32
CA THR A 451 19.18 -24.30 -12.50
C THR A 451 17.85 -25.02 -12.54
N GLU A 452 17.17 -25.12 -11.38
CA GLU A 452 15.88 -25.77 -11.27
C GLU A 452 14.74 -24.84 -11.71
N SER A 453 13.91 -25.32 -12.62
CA SER A 453 12.78 -24.54 -13.12
C SER A 453 11.74 -24.20 -12.04
N ASP A 454 11.59 -25.04 -11.01
CA ASP A 454 10.64 -24.82 -9.93
C ASP A 454 11.17 -23.75 -8.97
N THR A 455 12.47 -23.71 -8.73
CA THR A 455 13.16 -22.63 -8.01
C THR A 455 13.01 -21.29 -8.72
N LEU A 456 13.28 -21.24 -10.02
CA LEU A 456 13.10 -20.05 -10.84
C LEU A 456 11.65 -19.56 -10.83
N ARG A 457 10.67 -20.48 -10.92
CA ARG A 457 9.26 -20.12 -10.85
C ARG A 457 8.87 -19.59 -9.47
N ALA A 458 9.31 -20.22 -8.40
CA ALA A 458 9.06 -19.77 -7.05
C ALA A 458 9.70 -18.40 -6.76
N ALA A 459 10.86 -18.11 -7.37
CA ALA A 459 11.50 -16.79 -7.35
C ALA A 459 10.78 -15.75 -8.22
N GLY A 460 9.81 -16.16 -9.05
CA GLY A 460 8.94 -15.30 -9.85
C GLY A 460 9.47 -14.97 -11.24
N ILE A 461 10.15 -15.93 -11.91
CA ILE A 461 10.66 -15.75 -13.27
C ILE A 461 9.55 -15.48 -14.30
N ASP A 462 8.32 -15.98 -14.07
CA ASP A 462 7.17 -15.74 -14.95
C ASP A 462 6.82 -14.23 -15.04
N GLU A 463 7.30 -13.41 -14.11
CA GLU A 463 7.10 -11.95 -14.06
C GLU A 463 8.41 -11.17 -14.25
N ALA A 464 9.53 -11.85 -14.48
CA ALA A 464 10.83 -11.22 -14.64
C ALA A 464 10.99 -10.62 -16.04
N LYS A 465 11.45 -9.38 -16.10
CA LYS A 465 11.91 -8.75 -17.35
C LYS A 465 13.36 -9.09 -17.64
N ILE A 466 14.18 -9.14 -16.60
CA ILE A 466 15.62 -9.35 -16.71
C ILE A 466 16.01 -10.57 -15.90
N VAL A 467 16.83 -11.45 -16.49
CA VAL A 467 17.50 -12.55 -15.80
C VAL A 467 19.00 -12.40 -15.98
N VAL A 468 19.75 -12.46 -14.88
CA VAL A 468 21.20 -12.35 -14.89
C VAL A 468 21.82 -13.56 -14.22
N ALA A 469 22.61 -14.34 -14.93
CA ALA A 469 23.36 -15.47 -14.41
C ALA A 469 24.82 -15.07 -14.17
N VAL A 470 25.24 -15.05 -12.90
CA VAL A 470 26.57 -14.53 -12.50
C VAL A 470 27.32 -15.46 -11.55
N THR A 471 27.08 -16.75 -11.67
CA THR A 471 27.82 -17.76 -10.91
C THR A 471 29.28 -17.91 -11.43
N GLU A 472 30.07 -18.67 -10.71
CA GLU A 472 31.46 -18.97 -11.11
C GLU A 472 31.55 -20.08 -12.17
N ASP A 473 30.45 -20.80 -12.47
CA ASP A 473 30.38 -21.90 -13.43
C ASP A 473 29.58 -21.49 -14.67
N ASP A 474 30.27 -21.45 -15.83
CA ASP A 474 29.65 -21.08 -17.12
C ASP A 474 28.56 -22.07 -17.56
N ASN A 475 28.66 -23.36 -17.17
CA ASN A 475 27.62 -24.34 -17.49
C ASN A 475 26.32 -24.05 -16.71
N VAL A 476 26.46 -23.68 -15.44
CA VAL A 476 25.31 -23.23 -14.63
C VAL A 476 24.71 -21.97 -15.25
N ASN A 477 25.53 -20.97 -15.56
CA ASN A 477 25.08 -19.73 -16.18
C ASN A 477 24.36 -20.00 -17.51
N LEU A 478 24.91 -20.87 -18.37
CA LEU A 478 24.32 -21.24 -19.64
C LEU A 478 22.96 -21.94 -19.48
N LEU A 479 22.85 -22.87 -18.53
CA LEU A 479 21.61 -23.59 -18.24
C LEU A 479 20.52 -22.67 -17.71
N VAL A 480 20.86 -21.76 -16.82
CA VAL A 480 19.95 -20.71 -16.31
C VAL A 480 19.44 -19.85 -17.46
N CYS A 481 20.35 -19.33 -18.29
CA CYS A 481 20.00 -18.49 -19.45
C CYS A 481 19.14 -19.25 -20.47
N GLN A 482 19.49 -20.49 -20.79
CA GLN A 482 18.70 -21.34 -21.67
C GLN A 482 17.28 -21.54 -21.12
N THR A 483 17.16 -21.85 -19.82
CA THR A 483 15.87 -22.08 -19.18
C THR A 483 15.02 -20.79 -19.17
N ALA A 484 15.62 -19.65 -18.84
CA ALA A 484 14.97 -18.35 -18.84
C ALA A 484 14.40 -18.00 -20.23
N ARG A 485 15.21 -18.17 -21.27
CA ARG A 485 14.82 -17.87 -22.66
C ARG A 485 13.78 -18.85 -23.21
N THR A 486 14.08 -20.16 -23.15
CA THR A 486 13.31 -21.16 -23.91
C THR A 486 12.06 -21.63 -23.19
N LYS A 487 12.07 -21.66 -21.85
CA LYS A 487 10.94 -22.15 -21.06
C LYS A 487 10.06 -21.01 -20.55
N PHE A 488 10.66 -19.89 -20.14
CA PHE A 488 9.96 -18.78 -19.52
C PHE A 488 9.79 -17.57 -20.46
N GLY A 489 10.50 -17.54 -21.59
CA GLY A 489 10.34 -16.49 -22.60
C GLY A 489 10.88 -15.12 -22.19
N VAL A 490 11.83 -15.08 -21.25
CA VAL A 490 12.43 -13.81 -20.84
C VAL A 490 13.27 -13.24 -21.97
N GLU A 491 13.01 -11.99 -22.34
CA GLU A 491 13.68 -11.33 -23.47
C GLU A 491 15.07 -10.82 -23.12
N ASP A 492 15.23 -10.22 -21.93
CA ASP A 492 16.49 -9.63 -21.51
C ASP A 492 17.25 -10.59 -20.58
N VAL A 493 18.17 -11.35 -21.16
CA VAL A 493 18.99 -12.33 -20.42
C VAL A 493 20.45 -11.99 -20.55
N TYR A 494 21.10 -11.84 -19.40
CA TYR A 494 22.52 -11.50 -19.26
C TYR A 494 23.28 -12.63 -18.58
N ALA A 495 24.53 -12.84 -18.98
CA ALA A 495 25.38 -13.82 -18.36
C ALA A 495 26.80 -13.30 -18.13
N ARG A 496 27.37 -13.64 -16.98
CA ARG A 496 28.81 -13.60 -16.78
C ARG A 496 29.42 -14.83 -17.44
N VAL A 497 30.44 -14.64 -18.26
CA VAL A 497 31.22 -15.70 -18.86
C VAL A 497 32.65 -15.64 -18.31
N ASN A 498 33.07 -16.75 -17.69
CA ASN A 498 34.36 -16.84 -17.03
C ASN A 498 35.47 -17.35 -17.97
N ASP A 499 35.11 -18.21 -18.93
CA ASP A 499 36.03 -18.68 -20.00
C ASP A 499 35.58 -18.11 -21.35
N PRO A 500 36.38 -17.22 -21.98
CA PRO A 500 36.03 -16.59 -23.26
C PRO A 500 35.73 -17.61 -24.39
N GLN A 501 36.20 -18.86 -24.27
CA GLN A 501 35.88 -19.90 -25.25
C GLN A 501 34.38 -20.29 -25.26
N ASN A 502 33.67 -20.01 -24.17
CA ASN A 502 32.26 -20.31 -24.02
C ASN A 502 31.34 -19.20 -24.59
N MET A 503 31.86 -18.01 -24.96
CA MET A 503 31.09 -16.89 -25.45
C MET A 503 30.11 -17.26 -26.56
N ALA A 504 30.58 -18.01 -27.57
CA ALA A 504 29.74 -18.40 -28.71
C ALA A 504 28.52 -19.25 -28.31
N ALA A 505 28.56 -19.96 -27.18
CA ALA A 505 27.41 -20.74 -26.70
C ALA A 505 26.30 -19.85 -26.16
N PHE A 506 26.64 -18.73 -25.51
CA PHE A 506 25.68 -17.75 -25.01
C PHE A 506 25.10 -16.89 -26.15
N GLU A 507 25.92 -16.48 -27.10
CA GLU A 507 25.48 -15.75 -28.30
C GLU A 507 24.49 -16.56 -29.12
N ALA A 508 24.70 -17.87 -29.25
CA ALA A 508 23.76 -18.76 -29.94
C ALA A 508 22.37 -18.83 -29.29
N LEU A 509 22.24 -18.49 -28.01
CA LEU A 509 20.99 -18.37 -27.28
C LEU A 509 20.44 -16.94 -27.30
N SER A 510 21.05 -16.00 -27.99
CA SER A 510 20.73 -14.56 -27.95
C SER A 510 20.80 -13.99 -26.53
N VAL A 511 21.78 -14.43 -25.74
CA VAL A 511 22.08 -13.95 -24.38
C VAL A 511 23.16 -12.89 -24.47
N THR A 512 22.97 -11.77 -23.79
CA THR A 512 24.03 -10.76 -23.66
C THR A 512 25.11 -11.27 -22.69
N ALA A 513 26.21 -11.74 -23.27
CA ALA A 513 27.31 -12.33 -22.52
C ALA A 513 28.39 -11.29 -22.19
N VAL A 514 28.81 -11.26 -20.95
CA VAL A 514 29.87 -10.38 -20.44
C VAL A 514 31.12 -11.21 -20.14
N ASP A 515 32.17 -11.01 -20.92
CA ASP A 515 33.48 -11.62 -20.68
C ASP A 515 34.10 -11.03 -19.39
N ALA A 516 34.09 -11.79 -18.31
CA ALA A 516 34.52 -11.30 -17.01
C ALA A 516 36.01 -11.01 -16.93
N PRO A 517 36.94 -11.88 -17.45
CA PRO A 517 38.36 -11.56 -17.56
C PRO A 517 38.64 -10.28 -18.37
N MET A 518 38.03 -10.13 -19.54
CA MET A 518 38.27 -8.99 -20.40
C MET A 518 37.68 -7.70 -19.79
N SER A 519 36.50 -7.77 -19.18
CA SER A 519 35.90 -6.65 -18.46
C SER A 519 36.79 -6.16 -17.31
N THR A 520 37.41 -7.10 -16.59
CA THR A 520 38.37 -6.77 -15.53
C THR A 520 39.63 -6.12 -16.10
N ALA A 521 40.16 -6.66 -17.21
CA ALA A 521 41.31 -6.07 -17.88
C ALA A 521 41.05 -4.64 -18.36
N PHE A 522 39.88 -4.39 -18.97
CA PHE A 522 39.45 -3.03 -19.38
C PHE A 522 39.26 -2.09 -18.19
N ALA A 523 38.73 -2.59 -17.08
CA ALA A 523 38.61 -1.78 -15.88
C ALA A 523 39.97 -1.34 -15.33
N ILE A 524 40.96 -2.25 -15.29
CA ILE A 524 42.31 -1.94 -14.86
C ILE A 524 43.01 -0.99 -15.86
N ASP A 525 42.85 -1.22 -17.16
CA ASP A 525 43.41 -0.32 -18.20
C ASP A 525 42.86 1.11 -18.07
N ASN A 526 41.57 1.24 -17.88
CA ASN A 526 40.95 2.56 -17.66
C ASN A 526 41.47 3.25 -16.38
N GLU A 527 41.70 2.50 -15.30
CA GLU A 527 42.27 3.06 -14.07
C GLU A 527 43.70 3.52 -14.26
N ILE A 528 44.49 2.83 -15.12
CA ILE A 528 45.89 3.22 -15.44
C ILE A 528 45.93 4.42 -16.37
N GLU A 529 45.16 4.40 -17.47
CA GLU A 529 45.26 5.38 -18.56
C GLU A 529 44.32 6.57 -18.38
N ARG A 530 43.19 6.40 -17.67
CA ARG A 530 42.11 7.38 -17.56
C ARG A 530 41.44 7.36 -16.18
N PRO A 531 42.22 7.55 -15.08
CA PRO A 531 41.71 7.40 -13.72
C PRO A 531 40.50 8.33 -13.42
N GLU A 532 40.49 9.56 -13.94
CA GLU A 532 39.38 10.47 -13.73
C GLU A 532 38.08 9.99 -14.39
N LEU A 533 38.19 9.41 -15.60
CA LEU A 533 37.04 8.83 -16.30
C LEU A 533 36.59 7.52 -15.64
N ALA A 534 37.52 6.70 -15.17
CA ALA A 534 37.23 5.48 -14.42
C ALA A 534 36.47 5.79 -13.13
N ASN A 535 36.91 6.78 -12.37
CA ASN A 535 36.20 7.27 -11.18
C ASN A 535 34.77 7.73 -11.52
N TRP A 536 34.59 8.48 -12.61
CA TRP A 536 33.27 8.89 -13.07
C TRP A 536 32.35 7.71 -13.39
N MET A 537 32.87 6.63 -13.97
CA MET A 537 32.08 5.46 -14.35
C MET A 537 31.75 4.54 -13.16
N TYR A 538 32.62 4.49 -12.14
CA TYR A 538 32.52 3.51 -11.06
C TYR A 538 32.02 4.08 -9.74
N ASP A 539 32.19 5.40 -9.50
CA ASP A 539 31.81 6.03 -8.24
C ASP A 539 30.57 6.92 -8.39
N ALA A 540 29.39 6.30 -8.27
CA ALA A 540 28.12 7.04 -8.24
C ALA A 540 27.98 7.95 -7.00
N SER A 541 28.93 7.92 -6.04
CA SER A 541 28.90 8.75 -4.82
C SER A 541 29.43 10.17 -5.04
N ASP A 542 30.17 10.43 -6.10
CA ASP A 542 30.82 11.73 -6.39
C ASP A 542 29.89 12.74 -7.11
N GLY A 543 28.59 12.46 -7.19
CA GLY A 543 27.61 13.40 -7.73
C GLY A 543 27.57 13.50 -9.26
N HIS A 544 28.22 12.59 -9.96
CA HIS A 544 28.24 12.49 -11.42
C HIS A 544 27.44 11.28 -11.90
N ASP A 545 26.92 11.31 -13.14
CA ASP A 545 26.16 10.19 -13.73
C ASP A 545 26.38 10.12 -15.25
N ILE A 546 26.22 8.92 -15.79
CA ILE A 546 26.18 8.63 -17.22
C ILE A 546 24.90 7.85 -17.47
N GLN A 547 24.01 8.35 -18.31
CA GLN A 547 22.80 7.65 -18.69
C GLN A 547 22.60 7.66 -20.19
N GLU A 548 22.28 6.48 -20.72
CA GLU A 548 21.83 6.30 -22.08
C GLU A 548 20.29 6.21 -22.08
N ILE A 549 19.66 6.90 -23.01
CA ILE A 549 18.21 6.91 -23.19
C ILE A 549 17.86 6.84 -24.68
N GLU A 550 16.68 6.28 -24.96
CA GLU A 550 16.01 6.44 -26.24
C GLU A 550 15.28 7.79 -26.28
N MET A 551 15.51 8.60 -27.30
CA MET A 551 14.86 9.90 -27.45
C MET A 551 13.40 9.73 -27.88
N THR A 552 12.48 10.13 -27.02
CA THR A 552 11.03 10.06 -27.26
C THR A 552 10.33 11.41 -27.20
N ALA A 553 11.07 12.50 -27.02
CA ALA A 553 10.54 13.86 -26.98
C ALA A 553 10.22 14.38 -28.39
N GLU A 554 8.96 14.27 -28.80
CA GLU A 554 8.50 14.72 -30.14
C GLU A 554 8.86 16.17 -30.48
N GLU A 555 8.93 17.05 -29.48
CA GLU A 555 9.29 18.47 -29.64
C GLU A 555 10.77 18.71 -29.99
N LEU A 556 11.62 17.72 -29.81
CA LEU A 556 13.06 17.76 -30.11
C LEU A 556 13.40 17.05 -31.43
N VAL A 557 12.50 16.29 -31.99
CA VAL A 557 12.68 15.63 -33.31
C VAL A 557 12.85 16.67 -34.41
N GLY A 558 13.86 16.45 -35.25
CA GLY A 558 14.19 17.34 -36.37
C GLY A 558 15.01 18.59 -35.98
N LYS A 559 15.43 18.73 -34.73
CA LYS A 559 16.33 19.77 -34.27
C LYS A 559 17.78 19.31 -34.26
N SER A 560 18.71 20.22 -34.55
CA SER A 560 20.11 19.89 -34.46
C SER A 560 20.61 19.83 -33.01
N VAL A 561 21.69 19.10 -32.77
CA VAL A 561 22.36 19.03 -31.46
C VAL A 561 22.65 20.44 -30.93
N ARG A 562 23.07 21.35 -31.79
CA ARG A 562 23.30 22.77 -31.48
C ARG A 562 22.04 23.46 -30.95
N GLU A 563 20.89 23.23 -31.58
CA GLU A 563 19.61 23.83 -31.18
C GLU A 563 19.06 23.27 -29.87
N VAL A 564 19.37 22.02 -29.56
CA VAL A 564 18.93 21.38 -28.30
C VAL A 564 19.92 21.62 -27.16
N ASN A 565 21.17 22.04 -27.46
CA ASN A 565 22.19 22.28 -26.44
C ASN A 565 21.75 23.31 -25.39
N ASP A 566 21.01 24.34 -25.80
CA ASP A 566 20.43 25.35 -24.89
C ASP A 566 19.37 24.79 -23.93
N ARG A 567 18.87 23.58 -24.21
CA ARG A 567 17.88 22.86 -23.39
C ARG A 567 18.53 21.84 -22.49
N ILE A 568 19.81 21.53 -22.68
CA ILE A 568 20.57 20.66 -21.80
C ILE A 568 20.90 21.44 -20.53
N PRO A 569 20.65 20.90 -19.33
CA PRO A 569 21.02 21.56 -18.09
C PRO A 569 22.53 21.83 -18.02
N GLY A 570 22.92 22.96 -17.44
CA GLY A 570 24.33 23.24 -17.19
C GLY A 570 24.97 22.17 -16.33
N GLY A 571 26.15 21.68 -16.69
CA GLY A 571 26.81 20.54 -16.04
C GLY A 571 26.50 19.21 -16.68
N CYS A 572 25.78 19.16 -17.81
CA CYS A 572 25.49 17.96 -18.57
C CYS A 572 25.78 18.18 -20.06
N LEU A 573 26.18 17.15 -20.79
CA LEU A 573 26.38 17.14 -22.22
C LEU A 573 25.91 15.83 -22.87
N ILE A 574 25.60 15.84 -24.16
CA ILE A 574 25.43 14.64 -24.97
C ILE A 574 26.82 14.15 -25.39
N ALA A 575 27.23 13.00 -24.90
CA ALA A 575 28.53 12.41 -25.18
C ALA A 575 28.53 11.58 -26.47
N GLU A 576 27.40 10.93 -26.76
CA GLU A 576 27.27 9.98 -27.86
C GLU A 576 25.83 9.95 -28.38
N ILE A 577 25.68 9.75 -29.69
CA ILE A 577 24.42 9.49 -30.36
C ILE A 577 24.52 8.15 -31.06
N GLY A 578 23.59 7.24 -30.74
CA GLY A 578 23.41 5.96 -31.43
C GLY A 578 22.28 6.05 -32.44
N GLN A 579 22.60 5.83 -33.70
CA GLN A 579 21.65 5.74 -34.81
C GLN A 579 21.94 4.48 -35.62
N ASN A 580 20.91 3.70 -35.96
CA ASN A 580 21.04 2.51 -36.83
C ASN A 580 22.15 1.51 -36.38
N GLU A 581 22.28 1.25 -35.09
CA GLU A 581 23.29 0.37 -34.48
C GLU A 581 24.73 0.91 -34.54
N GLU A 582 24.97 2.12 -35.02
CA GLU A 582 26.24 2.81 -34.95
C GLU A 582 26.19 3.97 -33.95
N ALA A 583 27.15 4.00 -33.02
CA ALA A 583 27.26 5.04 -32.02
C ALA A 583 28.48 5.93 -32.33
N HIS A 584 28.31 7.25 -32.26
CA HIS A 584 29.35 8.21 -32.58
C HIS A 584 29.23 9.48 -31.76
N VAL A 585 30.34 10.23 -31.69
CA VAL A 585 30.36 11.57 -31.05
C VAL A 585 29.50 12.53 -31.87
N PRO A 586 28.56 13.25 -31.26
CA PRO A 586 27.62 14.07 -31.98
C PRO A 586 28.29 15.24 -32.72
N ASP A 587 27.88 15.46 -33.98
CA ASP A 587 28.19 16.70 -34.71
C ASP A 587 27.19 17.79 -34.27
N PRO A 588 27.63 19.04 -34.03
CA PRO A 588 26.72 20.10 -33.65
C PRO A 588 25.55 20.36 -34.62
N ASP A 589 25.72 20.07 -35.89
CA ASP A 589 24.70 20.27 -36.93
C ASP A 589 23.90 19.00 -37.24
N GLU A 590 24.19 17.91 -36.53
CA GLU A 590 23.46 16.61 -36.61
C GLU A 590 22.05 16.76 -36.08
N VAL A 591 21.09 16.19 -36.80
CA VAL A 591 19.65 16.28 -36.50
C VAL A 591 19.19 15.07 -35.73
N LEU A 592 18.54 15.28 -34.62
CA LEU A 592 17.99 14.23 -33.76
C LEU A 592 16.71 13.65 -34.35
N GLU A 593 16.62 12.32 -34.37
CA GLU A 593 15.47 11.57 -34.82
C GLU A 593 14.76 10.88 -33.62
N TYR A 594 13.50 10.53 -33.80
CA TYR A 594 12.76 9.75 -32.82
C TYR A 594 13.35 8.34 -32.72
N GLY A 595 13.67 7.89 -31.52
CA GLY A 595 14.29 6.59 -31.30
C GLY A 595 15.82 6.61 -31.27
N ASP A 596 16.48 7.78 -31.45
CA ASP A 596 17.91 7.89 -31.26
C ASP A 596 18.32 7.57 -29.82
N HIS A 597 19.40 6.85 -29.67
CA HIS A 597 20.01 6.58 -28.37
C HIS A 597 20.98 7.70 -27.99
N LEU A 598 20.68 8.43 -26.93
CA LEU A 598 21.49 9.56 -26.47
C LEU A 598 22.18 9.23 -25.15
N THR A 599 23.51 9.29 -25.12
CA THR A 599 24.30 9.14 -23.89
C THR A 599 24.59 10.51 -23.29
N PHE A 600 23.99 10.78 -22.13
CA PHE A 600 24.25 11.97 -21.32
C PHE A 600 25.35 11.73 -20.32
N LEU A 601 26.23 12.70 -20.13
CA LEU A 601 27.34 12.68 -19.18
C LEU A 601 27.38 14.01 -18.43
N GLY A 602 27.45 13.96 -17.09
CA GLY A 602 27.52 15.19 -16.29
C GLY A 602 27.17 15.01 -14.81
N ASP A 603 26.84 16.13 -14.17
CA ASP A 603 26.35 16.12 -12.79
C ASP A 603 25.05 15.31 -12.69
N ALA A 604 24.92 14.43 -11.69
CA ALA A 604 23.79 13.49 -11.56
C ALA A 604 22.42 14.20 -11.62
N ALA A 605 22.29 15.36 -10.98
CA ALA A 605 21.06 16.15 -11.02
C ALA A 605 20.79 16.72 -12.43
N ALA A 606 21.83 17.13 -13.15
CA ALA A 606 21.72 17.68 -14.50
C ALA A 606 21.40 16.59 -15.53
N VAL A 607 22.03 15.42 -15.41
CA VAL A 607 21.74 14.24 -16.22
C VAL A 607 20.29 13.77 -15.99
N ALA A 608 19.84 13.64 -14.76
CA ALA A 608 18.46 13.26 -14.44
C ALA A 608 17.43 14.26 -15.01
N GLU A 609 17.76 15.57 -15.08
CA GLU A 609 16.90 16.57 -15.70
C GLU A 609 16.94 16.49 -17.23
N ALA A 610 18.11 16.23 -17.84
CA ALA A 610 18.24 15.99 -19.28
C ALA A 610 17.43 14.77 -19.72
N VAL A 611 17.57 13.65 -19.03
CA VAL A 611 16.79 12.42 -19.27
C VAL A 611 15.29 12.72 -19.32
N LYS A 612 14.75 13.46 -18.35
CA LYS A 612 13.31 13.82 -18.32
C LYS A 612 12.88 14.71 -19.49
N ARG A 613 13.78 15.51 -20.04
CA ARG A 613 13.48 16.39 -21.17
C ARG A 613 13.50 15.65 -22.51
N PHE A 614 14.43 14.73 -22.66
CA PHE A 614 14.64 14.00 -23.92
C PHE A 614 13.87 12.69 -23.98
N HIS A 615 13.49 12.12 -22.82
CA HIS A 615 12.66 10.92 -22.70
C HIS A 615 11.51 11.17 -21.69
N PRO A 616 10.50 11.98 -22.00
CA PRO A 616 9.45 12.38 -21.06
C PRO A 616 8.51 11.23 -20.62
N ARG A 617 8.63 10.04 -21.21
CA ARG A 617 7.82 8.84 -20.88
C ARG A 617 8.49 7.90 -19.86
N ARG A 618 9.67 8.24 -19.39
CA ARG A 618 10.40 7.42 -18.40
C ARG A 618 10.14 7.85 -16.95
#